data_e5df1a100180d2b4b4cc31a6ec4de9c4
#
_entry.id   e5df1a100180d2b4b4cc31a6ec4de9c4
#
_cell.length_a   1.000
_cell.length_b   1.000
_cell.length_c   1.000
_cell.angle_alpha   90.00
_cell.angle_beta   90.00
_cell.angle_gamma   90.00
#
_symmetry.space_group_name_H-M   'P 1'
#
loop_
_entity.id
_entity.type
_entity.pdbx_description
1 polymer ?
#
loop_
_entity_poly.entity_id
_entity_poly.type
_entity_poly.pdbx_seq_one_letter_code
_entity_poly.pdbx_strand_id
1 'polypeptide(L)'
;KILNLPLCLFGLKKQGKTITFYAIYTVAVYSFVSSLITDVLPVDVSMASPLAGTDLLLCAVFGGVISGIGSGLAIKFGGAMDGIEVMAVIFAKKIGVSVGSFVMAYNVVLYVVCGFILQSWILPLYSIVTYFAALKTIDFIVEGFDRAKAATIIASVSRCDEICNALSEEFQSGVTVM
;
A
#
# COMPACT_ATOMS: atom_id res chain seq x y z
N LYS A 1 -2.11 -12.08 13.96
CA LYS A 1 -0.61 -12.12 13.89
C LYS A 1 -0.11 -13.53 13.51
N ILE A 2 -0.64 -14.62 14.08
CA ILE A 2 -0.24 -16.01 13.77
C ILE A 2 -0.60 -16.40 12.32
N LEU A 3 -1.69 -15.86 11.77
CA LEU A 3 -2.16 -16.15 10.41
C LEU A 3 -1.21 -15.61 9.32
N ASN A 4 -0.44 -14.54 9.62
CA ASN A 4 0.51 -13.94 8.68
C ASN A 4 1.81 -14.75 8.54
N LEU A 5 2.14 -15.57 9.52
CA LEU A 5 3.38 -16.34 9.53
C LEU A 5 3.48 -17.34 8.35
N PRO A 6 2.46 -18.16 8.04
CA PRO A 6 2.47 -19.03 6.87
C PRO A 6 2.51 -18.24 5.54
N LEU A 7 1.88 -17.07 5.47
CA LEU A 7 1.90 -16.21 4.28
C LEU A 7 3.31 -15.63 4.03
N CYS A 8 3.99 -15.18 5.10
CA CYS A 8 5.38 -14.74 5.01
C CYS A 8 6.34 -15.88 4.61
N LEU A 9 6.12 -17.10 5.13
CA LEU A 9 6.91 -18.28 4.76
C LEU A 9 6.71 -18.69 3.29
N PHE A 10 5.51 -18.53 2.76
CA PHE A 10 5.24 -18.74 1.34
C PHE A 10 5.95 -17.69 0.47
N GLY A 11 6.02 -16.44 0.94
CA GLY A 11 6.75 -15.35 0.30
C GLY A 11 8.26 -15.63 0.19
N LEU A 12 8.86 -16.31 1.19
CA LEU A 12 10.27 -16.73 1.19
C LEU A 12 10.66 -17.53 -0.07
N LYS A 13 9.77 -18.40 -0.53
CA LYS A 13 10.03 -19.27 -1.70
C LYS A 13 10.00 -18.52 -3.03
N LYS A 14 9.29 -17.38 -3.12
CA LYS A 14 9.04 -16.71 -4.42
C LYS A 14 9.67 -15.33 -4.57
N GLN A 15 9.88 -14.58 -3.50
CA GLN A 15 10.38 -13.19 -3.57
C GLN A 15 11.82 -12.99 -3.11
N GLY A 16 12.45 -14.00 -2.52
CA GLY A 16 13.81 -13.92 -2.03
C GLY A 16 13.91 -13.63 -0.53
N LYS A 17 15.09 -13.99 0.01
CA LYS A 17 15.34 -13.97 1.47
C LYS A 17 15.32 -12.55 2.06
N THR A 18 15.78 -11.55 1.31
CA THR A 18 15.93 -10.17 1.79
C THR A 18 14.57 -9.50 2.08
N ILE A 19 13.64 -9.59 1.13
CA ILE A 19 12.28 -8.97 1.28
C ILE A 19 11.53 -9.63 2.44
N THR A 20 11.63 -10.95 2.56
CA THR A 20 10.96 -11.66 3.66
C THR A 20 11.58 -11.34 5.02
N PHE A 21 12.91 -11.16 5.09
CA PHE A 21 13.56 -10.73 6.32
C PHE A 21 13.07 -9.35 6.77
N TYR A 22 13.00 -8.39 5.84
CA TYR A 22 12.45 -7.06 6.14
C TYR A 22 10.98 -7.11 6.55
N ALA A 23 10.15 -7.94 5.90
CA ALA A 23 8.75 -8.11 6.28
C ALA A 23 8.60 -8.67 7.70
N ILE A 24 9.36 -9.71 8.06
CA ILE A 24 9.35 -10.28 9.42
C ILE A 24 9.82 -9.25 10.45
N TYR A 25 10.89 -8.51 10.15
CA TYR A 25 11.41 -7.45 11.00
C TYR A 25 10.36 -6.36 11.23
N THR A 26 9.72 -5.88 10.17
CA THR A 26 8.66 -4.85 10.25
C THR A 26 7.48 -5.32 11.10
N VAL A 27 7.00 -6.55 10.88
CA VAL A 27 5.91 -7.13 11.68
C VAL A 27 6.30 -7.28 13.16
N ALA A 28 7.54 -7.67 13.44
CA ALA A 28 8.03 -7.79 14.82
C ALA A 28 8.10 -6.42 15.51
N VAL A 29 8.68 -5.41 14.86
CA VAL A 29 8.76 -4.04 15.37
C VAL A 29 7.36 -3.46 15.58
N TYR A 30 6.48 -3.59 14.59
CA TYR A 30 5.10 -3.13 14.70
C TYR A 30 4.37 -3.79 15.87
N SER A 31 4.53 -5.11 16.04
CA SER A 31 3.91 -5.84 17.15
C SER A 31 4.44 -5.38 18.52
N PHE A 32 5.75 -5.16 18.61
CA PHE A 32 6.38 -4.68 19.84
C PHE A 32 5.92 -3.26 20.20
N VAL A 33 5.95 -2.33 19.23
CA VAL A 33 5.51 -0.94 19.46
C VAL A 33 4.02 -0.89 19.77
N SER A 34 3.19 -1.68 19.08
CA SER A 34 1.75 -1.76 19.38
C SER A 34 1.49 -2.25 20.81
N SER A 35 2.20 -3.28 21.27
CA SER A 35 2.08 -3.77 22.65
C SER A 35 2.58 -2.73 23.67
N LEU A 36 3.68 -2.03 23.36
CA LEU A 36 4.20 -0.97 24.21
C LEU A 36 3.16 0.16 24.38
N ILE A 37 2.48 0.57 23.32
CA ILE A 37 1.49 1.64 23.35
C ILE A 37 0.22 1.20 24.09
N THR A 38 -0.25 -0.03 23.85
CA THR A 38 -1.52 -0.51 24.45
C THR A 38 -1.36 -1.00 25.88
N ASP A 39 -0.24 -1.64 26.21
CA ASP A 39 -0.11 -2.36 27.46
C ASP A 39 0.77 -1.64 28.50
N VAL A 40 1.70 -0.80 28.06
CA VAL A 40 2.72 -0.17 28.94
C VAL A 40 2.47 1.33 29.09
N LEU A 41 2.10 2.03 28.03
CA LEU A 41 1.83 3.47 28.12
C LEU A 41 0.39 3.70 28.65
N PRO A 42 0.21 4.62 29.61
CA PRO A 42 -1.11 4.98 30.14
C PRO A 42 -1.87 5.87 29.14
N VAL A 43 -1.93 5.45 27.89
CA VAL A 43 -2.68 6.16 26.84
C VAL A 43 -4.06 5.53 26.76
N ASP A 44 -5.07 6.26 27.20
CA ASP A 44 -6.45 5.83 27.04
C ASP A 44 -6.87 5.98 25.59
N VAL A 45 -6.78 4.90 24.85
CA VAL A 45 -7.18 4.83 23.43
C VAL A 45 -8.69 4.61 23.24
N SER A 46 -9.44 4.50 24.35
CA SER A 46 -10.86 4.13 24.31
C SER A 46 -11.81 5.32 24.18
N MET A 47 -11.39 6.52 24.56
CA MET A 47 -12.33 7.61 24.80
C MET A 47 -12.48 8.61 23.64
N ALA A 48 -11.40 9.11 23.08
CA ALA A 48 -11.47 10.07 21.97
C ALA A 48 -10.13 10.22 21.24
N SER A 49 -10.18 10.45 19.93
CA SER A 49 -9.00 10.83 19.17
C SER A 49 -8.61 12.28 19.49
N PRO A 50 -7.33 12.60 19.73
CA PRO A 50 -6.88 13.98 19.93
C PRO A 50 -7.18 14.90 18.74
N LEU A 51 -7.29 14.34 17.53
CA LEU A 51 -7.50 15.08 16.28
C LEU A 51 -8.97 15.13 15.85
N ALA A 52 -9.74 14.10 16.17
CA ALA A 52 -11.09 13.91 15.62
C ALA A 52 -12.19 13.80 16.70
N GLY A 53 -11.84 13.89 17.98
CA GLY A 53 -12.80 13.74 19.07
C GLY A 53 -13.52 12.39 19.01
N THR A 54 -14.84 12.41 19.08
CA THR A 54 -15.71 11.22 19.01
C THR A 54 -16.28 10.95 17.62
N ASP A 55 -15.89 11.73 16.60
CA ASP A 55 -16.36 11.54 15.23
C ASP A 55 -15.64 10.36 14.57
N LEU A 56 -16.37 9.27 14.39
CA LEU A 56 -15.83 8.03 13.83
C LEU A 56 -15.36 8.18 12.39
N LEU A 57 -16.00 9.06 11.61
CA LEU A 57 -15.59 9.29 10.21
C LEU A 57 -14.25 10.03 10.15
N LEU A 58 -14.10 11.07 10.94
CA LEU A 58 -12.83 11.79 11.07
C LEU A 58 -11.74 10.86 11.60
N CYS A 59 -12.02 10.05 12.62
CA CYS A 59 -11.10 9.04 13.13
C CYS A 59 -10.68 8.04 12.04
N ALA A 60 -11.62 7.59 11.22
CA ALA A 60 -11.36 6.67 10.11
C ALA A 60 -10.43 7.31 9.06
N VAL A 61 -10.70 8.54 8.64
CA VAL A 61 -9.90 9.24 7.64
C VAL A 61 -8.50 9.56 8.17
N PHE A 62 -8.39 10.22 9.32
CA PHE A 62 -7.08 10.59 9.89
C PHE A 62 -6.26 9.38 10.31
N GLY A 63 -6.89 8.36 10.89
CA GLY A 63 -6.24 7.09 11.21
C GLY A 63 -5.70 6.40 9.96
N GLY A 64 -6.47 6.42 8.86
CA GLY A 64 -6.05 5.94 7.55
C GLY A 64 -4.84 6.71 7.01
N VAL A 65 -4.86 8.04 7.05
CA VAL A 65 -3.74 8.88 6.62
C VAL A 65 -2.47 8.59 7.43
N ILE A 66 -2.55 8.59 8.76
CA ILE A 66 -1.39 8.34 9.63
C ILE A 66 -0.83 6.94 9.40
N SER A 67 -1.70 5.93 9.33
CA SER A 67 -1.31 4.55 9.01
C SER A 67 -0.69 4.46 7.61
N GLY A 68 -1.27 5.17 6.64
CA GLY A 68 -0.78 5.24 5.26
C GLY A 68 0.60 5.87 5.15
N ILE A 69 0.92 6.88 5.97
CA ILE A 69 2.27 7.46 6.05
C ILE A 69 3.28 6.42 6.51
N GLY A 70 2.98 5.72 7.60
CA GLY A 70 3.86 4.67 8.13
C GLY A 70 4.08 3.53 7.13
N SER A 71 3.00 3.03 6.54
CA SER A 71 3.04 1.96 5.54
C SER A 71 3.75 2.39 4.26
N GLY A 72 3.47 3.60 3.76
CA GLY A 72 4.09 4.15 2.56
C GLY A 72 5.60 4.32 2.72
N LEU A 73 6.07 4.80 3.88
CA LEU A 73 7.50 4.87 4.17
C LEU A 73 8.11 3.48 4.23
N ALA A 74 7.49 2.53 4.91
CA ALA A 74 7.99 1.17 4.99
C ALA A 74 8.16 0.54 3.59
N ILE A 75 7.15 0.68 2.73
CA ILE A 75 7.17 0.17 1.34
C ILE A 75 8.23 0.88 0.50
N LYS A 76 8.34 2.21 0.62
CA LYS A 76 9.34 3.01 -0.11
C LYS A 76 10.78 2.57 0.17
N PHE A 77 11.05 2.14 1.39
CA PHE A 77 12.36 1.61 1.79
C PHE A 77 12.49 0.08 1.61
N GLY A 78 11.59 -0.55 0.86
CA GLY A 78 11.66 -1.97 0.50
C GLY A 78 11.15 -2.93 1.56
N GLY A 79 10.43 -2.43 2.57
CA GLY A 79 9.72 -3.25 3.54
C GLY A 79 8.35 -3.72 3.01
N ALA A 80 7.76 -4.68 3.72
CA ALA A 80 6.36 -5.10 3.54
C ALA A 80 5.71 -5.17 4.92
N MET A 81 4.50 -4.62 5.05
CA MET A 81 3.83 -4.53 6.34
C MET A 81 3.06 -5.81 6.69
N ASP A 82 2.65 -6.58 5.68
CA ASP A 82 1.76 -7.73 5.88
C ASP A 82 2.04 -8.86 4.89
N GLY A 83 1.76 -10.09 5.31
CA GLY A 83 1.86 -11.27 4.45
C GLY A 83 0.92 -11.23 3.23
N ILE A 84 -0.19 -10.50 3.33
CA ILE A 84 -1.13 -10.28 2.22
C ILE A 84 -0.50 -9.41 1.13
N GLU A 85 0.29 -8.40 1.47
CA GLU A 85 1.01 -7.59 0.49
C GLU A 85 2.01 -8.43 -0.31
N VAL A 86 2.71 -9.34 0.37
CA VAL A 86 3.62 -10.29 -0.28
C VAL A 86 2.86 -11.19 -1.27
N MET A 87 1.70 -11.70 -0.86
CA MET A 87 0.83 -12.50 -1.73
C MET A 87 0.27 -11.68 -2.89
N ALA A 88 -0.13 -10.44 -2.62
CA ALA A 88 -0.65 -9.54 -3.63
C ALA A 88 0.35 -9.24 -4.74
N VAL A 89 1.63 -9.05 -4.42
CA VAL A 89 2.69 -8.88 -5.43
C VAL A 89 2.80 -10.10 -6.34
N ILE A 90 2.65 -11.32 -5.80
CA ILE A 90 2.74 -12.55 -6.59
C ILE A 90 1.52 -12.72 -7.50
N PHE A 91 0.31 -12.52 -6.95
CA PHE A 91 -0.94 -12.73 -7.68
C PHE A 91 -1.25 -11.58 -8.65
N ALA A 92 -1.00 -10.34 -8.26
CA ALA A 92 -1.21 -9.17 -9.10
C ALA A 92 -0.40 -9.26 -10.40
N LYS A 93 0.87 -9.65 -10.33
CA LYS A 93 1.70 -9.91 -11.51
C LYS A 93 1.15 -11.02 -12.40
N LYS A 94 0.52 -12.05 -11.82
CA LYS A 94 -0.05 -13.16 -12.58
C LYS A 94 -1.36 -12.80 -13.26
N ILE A 95 -2.16 -11.93 -12.65
CA ILE A 95 -3.49 -11.53 -13.13
C ILE A 95 -3.41 -10.24 -13.99
N GLY A 96 -2.30 -9.50 -13.91
CA GLY A 96 -2.11 -8.24 -14.66
C GLY A 96 -2.82 -7.03 -14.03
N VAL A 97 -3.09 -7.08 -12.71
CA VAL A 97 -3.68 -5.96 -11.96
C VAL A 97 -2.62 -5.31 -11.06
N SER A 98 -2.88 -4.09 -10.59
CA SER A 98 -1.98 -3.46 -9.63
C SER A 98 -2.07 -4.14 -8.26
N VAL A 99 -0.97 -4.13 -7.51
CA VAL A 99 -0.90 -4.72 -6.16
C VAL A 99 -1.94 -4.07 -5.24
N GLY A 100 -2.05 -2.73 -5.28
CA GLY A 100 -3.01 -1.99 -4.49
C GLY A 100 -4.46 -2.35 -4.81
N SER A 101 -4.80 -2.51 -6.09
CA SER A 101 -6.14 -2.94 -6.51
C SER A 101 -6.48 -4.34 -6.03
N PHE A 102 -5.51 -5.27 -6.06
CA PHE A 102 -5.71 -6.62 -5.56
C PHE A 102 -5.97 -6.63 -4.05
N VAL A 103 -5.13 -5.91 -3.27
CA VAL A 103 -5.28 -5.82 -1.82
C VAL A 103 -6.60 -5.11 -1.45
N MET A 104 -6.96 -4.07 -2.19
CA MET A 104 -8.25 -3.38 -1.97
C MET A 104 -9.44 -4.30 -2.20
N ALA A 105 -9.47 -5.05 -3.30
CA ALA A 105 -10.53 -6.01 -3.59
C ALA A 105 -10.64 -7.08 -2.50
N TYR A 106 -9.51 -7.62 -2.05
CA TYR A 106 -9.46 -8.58 -0.96
C TYR A 106 -10.03 -8.00 0.35
N ASN A 107 -9.63 -6.79 0.73
CA ASN A 107 -10.11 -6.14 1.95
C ASN A 107 -11.61 -5.82 1.88
N VAL A 108 -12.12 -5.36 0.73
CA VAL A 108 -13.56 -5.13 0.54
C VAL A 108 -14.35 -6.42 0.77
N VAL A 109 -13.92 -7.53 0.17
CA VAL A 109 -14.57 -8.85 0.40
C VAL A 109 -14.53 -9.23 1.88
N LEU A 110 -13.38 -9.06 2.54
CA LEU A 110 -13.22 -9.35 3.96
C LEU A 110 -14.15 -8.49 4.83
N TYR A 111 -14.25 -7.19 4.55
CA TYR A 111 -15.13 -6.29 5.30
C TYR A 111 -16.60 -6.60 5.08
N VAL A 112 -17.01 -6.99 3.88
CA VAL A 112 -18.38 -7.47 3.61
C VAL A 112 -18.68 -8.72 4.43
N VAL A 113 -17.79 -9.70 4.45
CA VAL A 113 -17.94 -10.92 5.28
C VAL A 113 -18.03 -10.54 6.77
N CYS A 114 -17.19 -9.64 7.25
CA CYS A 114 -17.26 -9.14 8.63
C CYS A 114 -18.61 -8.48 8.94
N GLY A 115 -19.17 -7.70 8.00
CA GLY A 115 -20.48 -7.07 8.15
C GLY A 115 -21.61 -8.09 8.37
N PHE A 116 -21.59 -9.19 7.64
CA PHE A 116 -22.53 -10.30 7.83
C PHE A 116 -22.34 -11.02 9.18
N ILE A 117 -21.09 -11.29 9.56
CA ILE A 117 -20.79 -11.98 10.82
C ILE A 117 -21.16 -11.12 12.04
N LEU A 118 -20.82 -9.84 12.00
CA LEU A 118 -21.05 -8.89 13.09
C LEU A 118 -22.48 -8.35 13.13
N GLN A 119 -23.29 -8.65 12.13
CA GLN A 119 -24.65 -8.11 11.97
C GLN A 119 -24.70 -6.57 12.05
N SER A 120 -23.61 -5.91 11.67
CA SER A 120 -23.45 -4.45 11.69
C SER A 120 -22.62 -4.00 10.49
N TRP A 121 -23.14 -3.04 9.75
CA TRP A 121 -22.46 -2.49 8.56
C TRP A 121 -21.64 -1.23 8.87
N ILE A 122 -21.81 -0.66 10.05
CA ILE A 122 -21.15 0.61 10.44
C ILE A 122 -19.63 0.43 10.46
N LEU A 123 -19.13 -0.56 11.20
CA LEU A 123 -17.69 -0.82 11.31
C LEU A 123 -17.03 -1.19 9.98
N PRO A 124 -17.59 -2.11 9.17
CA PRO A 124 -17.07 -2.40 7.84
C PRO A 124 -16.98 -1.19 6.92
N LEU A 125 -17.98 -0.32 6.92
CA LEU A 125 -17.98 0.90 6.10
C LEU A 125 -16.87 1.87 6.52
N TYR A 126 -16.68 2.12 7.82
CA TYR A 126 -15.57 2.92 8.31
C TYR A 126 -14.21 2.29 7.99
N SER A 127 -14.10 0.95 8.03
CA SER A 127 -12.89 0.23 7.65
C SER A 127 -12.53 0.44 6.17
N ILE A 128 -13.53 0.45 5.28
CA ILE A 128 -13.33 0.76 3.86
C ILE A 128 -12.82 2.19 3.68
N VAL A 129 -13.40 3.16 4.38
CA VAL A 129 -12.97 4.57 4.34
C VAL A 129 -11.54 4.72 4.84
N THR A 130 -11.21 4.09 5.98
CA THR A 130 -9.85 4.09 6.54
C THR A 130 -8.84 3.51 5.57
N TYR A 131 -9.17 2.36 4.97
CA TYR A 131 -8.29 1.69 4.01
C TYR A 131 -8.09 2.51 2.74
N PHE A 132 -9.15 3.15 2.23
CA PHE A 132 -9.07 4.02 1.06
C PHE A 132 -8.18 5.24 1.32
N ALA A 133 -8.32 5.89 2.48
CA ALA A 133 -7.47 7.00 2.91
C ALA A 133 -6.01 6.56 3.03
N ALA A 134 -5.76 5.39 3.66
CA ALA A 134 -4.42 4.82 3.78
C ALA A 134 -3.80 4.52 2.41
N LEU A 135 -4.55 3.87 1.50
CA LEU A 135 -4.07 3.52 0.17
C LEU A 135 -3.66 4.75 -0.63
N LYS A 136 -4.49 5.82 -0.62
CA LYS A 136 -4.17 7.09 -1.31
C LYS A 136 -2.93 7.77 -0.73
N THR A 137 -2.75 7.69 0.59
CA THR A 137 -1.57 8.23 1.25
C THR A 137 -0.32 7.42 0.91
N ILE A 138 -0.43 6.09 0.86
CA ILE A 138 0.66 5.20 0.44
C ILE A 138 1.08 5.52 -0.99
N ASP A 139 0.13 5.59 -1.93
CA ASP A 139 0.40 5.92 -3.34
C ASP A 139 1.17 7.24 -3.44
N PHE A 140 0.73 8.26 -2.68
CA PHE A 140 1.36 9.57 -2.65
C PHE A 140 2.81 9.53 -2.13
N ILE A 141 3.09 8.77 -1.08
CA ILE A 141 4.43 8.68 -0.48
C ILE A 141 5.38 7.85 -1.34
N VAL A 142 4.88 6.76 -1.92
CA VAL A 142 5.68 5.83 -2.72
C VAL A 142 6.01 6.45 -4.07
N GLU A 143 5.01 7.00 -4.77
CA GLU A 143 5.16 7.56 -6.12
C GLU A 143 5.68 9.00 -6.11
N GLY A 144 5.43 9.77 -5.03
CA GLY A 144 5.81 11.17 -4.91
C GLY A 144 4.88 12.14 -5.66
N PHE A 145 5.27 13.41 -5.68
CA PHE A 145 4.52 14.50 -6.33
C PHE A 145 4.70 14.49 -7.86
N ASP A 146 5.88 14.14 -8.34
CA ASP A 146 6.23 14.17 -9.75
C ASP A 146 6.05 12.78 -10.37
N ARG A 147 4.92 12.59 -11.06
CA ARG A 147 4.68 11.40 -11.86
C ARG A 147 5.23 11.62 -13.27
N ALA A 148 6.48 11.26 -13.49
CA ALA A 148 7.02 11.19 -14.84
C ALA A 148 6.52 9.88 -15.52
N LYS A 149 6.04 10.02 -16.75
CA LYS A 149 5.71 8.87 -17.61
C LYS A 149 6.83 8.68 -18.61
N ALA A 150 7.45 7.52 -18.62
CA ALA A 150 8.37 7.11 -19.66
C ALA A 150 7.60 6.30 -20.71
N ALA A 151 7.71 6.70 -21.96
CA ALA A 151 7.21 5.94 -23.11
C ALA A 151 8.40 5.39 -23.87
N THR A 152 8.44 4.07 -24.07
CA THR A 152 9.42 3.41 -24.93
C THR A 152 8.80 3.15 -26.29
N ILE A 153 9.34 3.78 -27.33
CA ILE A 153 8.88 3.64 -28.71
C ILE A 153 9.91 2.80 -29.44
N ILE A 154 9.49 1.66 -29.99
CA ILE A 154 10.33 0.80 -30.80
C ILE A 154 10.04 1.08 -32.28
N ALA A 155 11.02 1.63 -32.99
CA ALA A 155 10.88 1.99 -34.39
C ALA A 155 12.10 1.51 -35.21
N SER A 156 11.97 1.48 -36.54
CA SER A 156 13.10 1.21 -37.41
C SER A 156 14.09 2.37 -37.41
N VAL A 157 15.37 2.08 -37.49
CA VAL A 157 16.47 3.07 -37.49
C VAL A 157 16.24 4.21 -38.50
N SER A 158 15.67 3.91 -39.66
CA SER A 158 15.40 4.89 -40.72
C SER A 158 14.35 5.96 -40.37
N ARG A 159 13.51 5.74 -39.31
CA ARG A 159 12.48 6.68 -38.86
C ARG A 159 12.80 7.30 -37.52
N CYS A 160 13.93 6.97 -36.90
CA CYS A 160 14.28 7.40 -35.60
C CYS A 160 14.35 8.93 -35.48
N ASP A 161 15.05 9.57 -36.43
CA ASP A 161 15.24 11.03 -36.43
C ASP A 161 13.92 11.80 -36.64
N GLU A 162 13.06 11.28 -37.53
CA GLU A 162 11.74 11.87 -37.78
C GLU A 162 10.85 11.82 -36.52
N ILE A 163 10.83 10.67 -35.82
CA ILE A 163 10.06 10.48 -34.59
C ILE A 163 10.64 11.33 -33.47
N CYS A 164 11.97 11.40 -33.32
CA CYS A 164 12.61 12.22 -32.30
C CYS A 164 12.31 13.70 -32.47
N ASN A 165 12.37 14.22 -33.70
CA ASN A 165 12.07 15.62 -33.99
C ASN A 165 10.60 15.93 -33.72
N ALA A 166 9.68 15.10 -34.20
CA ALA A 166 8.25 15.26 -33.97
C ALA A 166 7.89 15.26 -32.47
N LEU A 167 8.49 14.34 -31.68
CA LEU A 167 8.25 14.27 -30.23
C LEU A 167 8.86 15.48 -29.50
N SER A 168 10.04 15.94 -29.90
CA SER A 168 10.68 17.12 -29.29
C SER A 168 9.90 18.41 -29.56
N GLU A 169 9.34 18.55 -30.77
CA GLU A 169 8.52 19.71 -31.13
C GLU A 169 7.17 19.71 -30.41
N GLU A 170 6.48 18.54 -30.34
CA GLU A 170 5.14 18.46 -29.77
C GLU A 170 5.14 18.52 -28.24
N PHE A 171 6.07 17.83 -27.59
CA PHE A 171 6.10 17.69 -26.12
C PHE A 171 7.13 18.58 -25.42
N GLN A 172 7.98 19.29 -26.16
CA GLN A 172 9.07 20.12 -25.61
C GLN A 172 9.92 19.39 -24.57
N SER A 173 10.07 18.09 -24.70
CA SER A 173 10.76 17.22 -23.75
C SER A 173 11.91 16.47 -24.44
N GLY A 174 12.95 16.13 -23.65
CA GLY A 174 14.10 15.39 -24.15
C GLY A 174 13.71 13.96 -24.58
N VAL A 175 14.23 13.54 -25.73
CA VAL A 175 14.12 12.19 -26.25
C VAL A 175 15.50 11.53 -26.14
N THR A 176 15.55 10.31 -25.58
CA THR A 176 16.79 9.52 -25.47
C THR A 176 16.71 8.36 -26.43
N VAL A 177 17.68 8.27 -27.34
CA VAL A 177 17.82 7.12 -28.26
C VAL A 177 18.79 6.14 -27.61
N MET A 178 18.40 4.84 -27.55
CA MET A 178 19.22 3.75 -27.01
C MET A 178 19.69 2.83 -28.12
#